data_463e642d25b53089bebbd83aa268f331
#
_entry.id   463e642d25b53089bebbd83aa268f331
#
_cell.length_a   1.000
_cell.length_b   1.000
_cell.length_c   1.000
_cell.angle_alpha   90.00
_cell.angle_beta   90.00
_cell.angle_gamma   90.00
#
_symmetry.space_group_name_H-M   'P 1'
#
loop_
_entity.id
_entity.type
_entity.pdbx_description
1 polymer ?
#
loop_
_entity_poly.entity_id
_entity_poly.type
_entity_poly.pdbx_seq_one_letter_code
_entity_poly.pdbx_strand_id
1 'polypeptide(L)'
;SKIAKFIIDLPLIGTLVYNIIMSRNNMDLMFTENYVYNPFHQDIDLFDSYYESAHLDNGNGKYLFSSIKGKYIYCNIAHALKSINNSIYIIEGQSEKRAEESVALYTSINPTIEYEIISHTKHLPHVERPRNILESINIFFTD
;
A
#
# COMPACT_ATOMS: atom_id res chain seq x y z
N SER A 1 9.29 12.20 -9.06
CA SER A 1 10.26 12.64 -10.09
C SER A 1 11.70 12.45 -9.58
N LYS A 2 12.67 12.33 -10.47
CA LYS A 2 14.09 12.19 -10.11
C LYS A 2 14.59 13.37 -9.26
N ILE A 3 14.04 14.56 -9.48
CA ILE A 3 14.36 15.78 -8.70
C ILE A 3 13.87 15.61 -7.25
N ALA A 4 12.65 15.12 -7.04
CA ALA A 4 12.13 14.89 -5.69
C ALA A 4 13.00 13.87 -4.93
N LYS A 5 13.41 12.79 -5.60
CA LYS A 5 14.35 11.83 -5.01
C LYS A 5 15.66 12.50 -4.61
N PHE A 6 16.27 13.27 -5.50
CA PHE A 6 17.52 13.96 -5.20
C PHE A 6 17.43 14.87 -3.97
N ILE A 7 16.35 15.66 -3.86
CA ILE A 7 16.13 16.56 -2.70
C ILE A 7 15.98 15.76 -1.40
N ILE A 8 15.21 14.66 -1.42
CA ILE A 8 14.97 13.84 -0.23
C ILE A 8 16.23 13.07 0.17
N ASP A 9 17.09 12.71 -0.75
CA ASP A 9 18.35 12.02 -0.45
C ASP A 9 19.43 12.93 0.18
N LEU A 10 19.28 14.25 0.12
CA LEU A 10 20.21 15.17 0.78
C LEU A 10 20.23 14.94 2.31
N PRO A 11 21.41 14.95 2.93
CA PRO A 11 21.56 14.57 4.35
C PRO A 11 20.71 15.40 5.31
N LEU A 12 20.80 16.72 5.24
CA LEU A 12 20.11 17.64 6.16
C LEU A 12 18.74 18.04 5.64
N ILE A 13 18.68 18.57 4.43
CA ILE A 13 17.44 19.08 3.82
C ILE A 13 16.45 17.92 3.61
N GLY A 14 16.92 16.78 3.12
CA GLY A 14 16.08 15.63 2.90
C GLY A 14 15.51 15.04 4.20
N THR A 15 16.30 15.02 5.25
CA THR A 15 15.82 14.57 6.56
C THR A 15 14.77 15.53 7.15
N LEU A 16 14.97 16.83 6.99
CA LEU A 16 13.97 17.83 7.41
C LEU A 16 12.66 17.67 6.62
N VAL A 17 12.75 17.58 5.31
CA VAL A 17 11.57 17.40 4.43
C VAL A 17 10.85 16.08 4.77
N TYR A 18 11.58 14.99 4.96
CA TYR A 18 11.04 13.71 5.36
C TYR A 18 10.29 13.78 6.69
N ASN A 19 10.89 14.37 7.72
CA ASN A 19 10.27 14.49 9.03
C ASN A 19 9.02 15.38 9.02
N ILE A 20 8.98 16.41 8.19
CA ILE A 20 7.78 17.22 8.00
C ILE A 20 6.66 16.38 7.36
N ILE A 21 6.98 15.65 6.29
CA ILE A 21 5.99 14.80 5.58
C ILE A 21 5.50 13.66 6.47
N MET A 22 6.40 13.04 7.23
CA MET A 22 6.10 11.94 8.15
C MET A 22 5.78 12.41 9.57
N SER A 23 5.49 13.71 9.77
CA SER A 23 5.02 14.19 11.05
C SER A 23 3.70 13.51 11.43
N ARG A 24 3.46 13.34 12.75
CA ARG A 24 2.28 12.63 13.27
C ARG A 24 0.96 13.15 12.65
N ASN A 25 0.80 14.47 12.61
CA ASN A 25 -0.42 15.08 12.07
C ASN A 25 -0.60 14.79 10.56
N ASN A 26 0.48 14.85 9.78
CA ASN A 26 0.40 14.55 8.35
C ASN A 26 0.15 13.06 8.09
N MET A 27 0.75 12.18 8.87
CA MET A 27 0.49 10.75 8.77
C MET A 27 -0.94 10.42 9.17
N ASP A 28 -1.46 11.00 10.24
CA ASP A 28 -2.85 10.84 10.66
C ASP A 28 -3.83 11.28 9.55
N LEU A 29 -3.60 12.45 8.97
CA LEU A 29 -4.37 12.93 7.83
C LEU A 29 -4.29 11.98 6.62
N MET A 30 -3.11 11.48 6.30
CA MET A 30 -2.92 10.51 5.23
C MET A 30 -3.66 9.20 5.49
N PHE A 31 -3.63 8.72 6.73
CA PHE A 31 -4.33 7.51 7.16
C PHE A 31 -5.85 7.68 6.99
N THR A 32 -6.40 8.75 7.54
CA THR A 32 -7.84 9.02 7.49
C THR A 32 -8.34 9.26 6.07
N GLU A 33 -7.59 10.00 5.25
CA GLU A 33 -8.03 10.33 3.90
C GLU A 33 -7.77 9.23 2.87
N ASN A 34 -6.69 8.45 3.01
CA ASN A 34 -6.26 7.56 1.93
C ASN A 34 -6.22 6.08 2.29
N TYR A 35 -6.00 5.70 3.56
CA TYR A 35 -5.72 4.30 3.90
C TYR A 35 -6.90 3.56 4.51
N VAL A 36 -7.75 4.23 5.29
CA VAL A 36 -8.90 3.61 5.95
C VAL A 36 -10.24 4.09 5.38
N TYR A 37 -11.21 3.21 5.36
CA TYR A 37 -12.58 3.52 4.93
C TYR A 37 -13.31 4.34 5.99
N ASN A 38 -13.20 3.93 7.27
CA ASN A 38 -13.84 4.62 8.38
C ASN A 38 -12.82 5.21 9.35
N PRO A 39 -12.51 6.51 9.26
CA PRO A 39 -11.52 7.15 10.10
C PRO A 39 -11.89 7.17 11.60
N PHE A 40 -13.17 6.98 11.95
CA PHE A 40 -13.63 6.95 13.34
C PHE A 40 -13.37 5.59 14.04
N HIS A 41 -12.96 4.57 13.30
CA HIS A 41 -12.59 3.25 13.82
C HIS A 41 -11.11 2.93 13.59
N GLN A 42 -10.30 3.98 13.51
CA GLN A 42 -8.85 3.81 13.38
C GLN A 42 -8.28 3.17 14.64
N ASP A 43 -7.52 2.10 14.44
CA ASP A 43 -6.74 1.47 15.49
C ASP A 43 -5.52 2.35 15.80
N ILE A 44 -5.52 2.95 17.00
CA ILE A 44 -4.46 3.89 17.42
C ILE A 44 -3.13 3.16 17.59
N ASP A 45 -3.13 1.94 18.12
CA ASP A 45 -1.91 1.17 18.34
C ASP A 45 -1.27 0.79 17.00
N LEU A 46 -2.11 0.46 16.02
CA LEU A 46 -1.64 0.21 14.66
C LEU A 46 -1.07 1.47 14.03
N PHE A 47 -1.75 2.61 14.14
CA PHE A 47 -1.25 3.89 13.65
C PHE A 47 0.10 4.25 14.28
N ASP A 48 0.22 4.09 15.59
CA ASP A 48 1.47 4.35 16.32
C ASP A 48 2.60 3.44 15.84
N SER A 49 2.32 2.18 15.56
CA SER A 49 3.29 1.24 14.97
C SER A 49 3.79 1.69 13.60
N TYR A 50 2.92 2.21 12.73
CA TYR A 50 3.31 2.79 11.45
C TYR A 50 4.14 4.06 11.62
N TYR A 51 3.72 4.93 12.55
CA TYR A 51 4.45 6.16 12.83
C TYR A 51 5.87 5.88 13.36
N GLU A 52 6.01 4.98 14.32
CA GLU A 52 7.29 4.56 14.86
C GLU A 52 8.17 3.92 13.78
N SER A 53 7.61 3.02 12.96
CA SER A 53 8.33 2.37 11.86
C SER A 53 8.90 3.37 10.85
N ALA A 54 8.18 4.45 10.56
CA ALA A 54 8.64 5.49 9.66
C ALA A 54 9.85 6.27 10.23
N HIS A 55 10.02 6.28 11.56
CA HIS A 55 11.06 7.04 12.26
C HIS A 55 12.19 6.17 12.83
N LEU A 56 12.13 4.84 12.63
CA LEU A 56 13.23 3.95 13.02
C LEU A 56 14.56 4.33 12.34
N ASP A 57 15.66 3.94 12.98
CA ASP A 57 17.03 4.09 12.47
C ASP A 57 17.38 5.51 12.02
N ASN A 58 17.05 6.52 12.86
CA ASN A 58 17.34 7.93 12.57
C ASN A 58 16.75 8.43 11.24
N GLY A 59 15.60 7.89 10.83
CA GLY A 59 14.89 8.31 9.62
C GLY A 59 15.44 7.71 8.33
N ASN A 60 16.05 6.55 8.37
CA ASN A 60 16.49 5.82 7.17
C ASN A 60 15.31 5.46 6.25
N GLY A 61 14.08 5.45 6.74
CA GLY A 61 12.86 5.35 5.93
C GLY A 61 12.78 6.38 4.80
N LYS A 62 13.49 7.53 4.92
CA LYS A 62 13.56 8.56 3.86
C LYS A 62 14.09 8.01 2.53
N TYR A 63 15.01 7.06 2.55
CA TYR A 63 15.59 6.49 1.31
C TYR A 63 14.60 5.58 0.58
N LEU A 64 13.79 4.83 1.33
CA LEU A 64 12.67 4.07 0.75
C LEU A 64 11.64 5.04 0.17
N PHE A 65 11.23 6.03 0.95
CA PHE A 65 10.28 7.05 0.52
C PHE A 65 10.77 7.82 -0.73
N SER A 66 12.04 8.21 -0.77
CA SER A 66 12.65 8.88 -1.93
C SER A 66 12.64 7.98 -3.18
N SER A 67 12.88 6.68 -3.00
CA SER A 67 12.85 5.68 -4.09
C SER A 67 11.44 5.51 -4.65
N ILE A 68 10.42 5.48 -3.79
CA ILE A 68 9.01 5.46 -4.19
C ILE A 68 8.68 6.74 -4.98
N LYS A 69 9.01 7.92 -4.46
CA LYS A 69 8.77 9.21 -5.14
C LYS A 69 9.57 9.36 -6.43
N GLY A 70 10.74 8.73 -6.50
CA GLY A 70 11.58 8.65 -7.70
C GLY A 70 11.08 7.65 -8.74
N LYS A 71 10.07 6.84 -8.42
CA LYS A 71 9.53 5.74 -9.25
C LYS A 71 10.54 4.60 -9.50
N TYR A 72 11.52 4.41 -8.64
CA TYR A 72 12.52 3.35 -8.80
C TYR A 72 11.98 1.96 -8.46
N ILE A 73 10.86 1.88 -7.73
CA ILE A 73 10.19 0.62 -7.40
C ILE A 73 9.20 0.17 -8.49
N TYR A 74 8.92 1.01 -9.49
CA TYR A 74 8.01 0.64 -10.57
C TYR A 74 8.69 -0.30 -11.55
N CYS A 75 8.20 -1.51 -11.65
CA CYS A 75 8.62 -2.48 -12.64
C CYS A 75 7.42 -2.95 -13.47
N ASN A 76 7.67 -3.28 -14.72
CA ASN A 76 6.64 -3.87 -15.57
C ASN A 76 6.61 -5.38 -15.34
N ILE A 77 5.60 -5.86 -14.64
CA ILE A 77 5.41 -7.28 -14.32
C ILE A 77 4.52 -8.02 -15.33
N ALA A 78 4.04 -7.35 -16.37
CA ALA A 78 3.08 -7.96 -17.33
C ALA A 78 3.61 -9.24 -17.97
N HIS A 79 4.90 -9.28 -18.33
CA HIS A 79 5.51 -10.49 -18.90
C HIS A 79 5.56 -11.64 -17.89
N ALA A 80 5.93 -11.34 -16.64
CA ALA A 80 5.96 -12.34 -15.58
C ALA A 80 4.55 -12.88 -15.29
N LEU A 81 3.56 -12.00 -15.19
CA LEU A 81 2.16 -12.42 -14.98
C LEU A 81 1.62 -13.31 -16.09
N LYS A 82 2.05 -13.12 -17.34
CA LYS A 82 1.64 -13.98 -18.47
C LYS A 82 2.27 -15.38 -18.41
N SER A 83 3.44 -15.50 -17.82
CA SER A 83 4.22 -16.74 -17.85
C SER A 83 4.14 -17.55 -16.54
N ILE A 84 3.57 -16.96 -15.50
CA ILE A 84 3.45 -17.65 -14.21
C ILE A 84 2.30 -18.67 -14.25
N ASN A 85 2.56 -19.88 -13.75
CA ASN A 85 1.60 -20.98 -13.70
C ASN A 85 1.01 -21.18 -12.28
N ASN A 86 1.36 -20.30 -11.35
CA ASN A 86 0.81 -20.34 -10.00
C ASN A 86 -0.58 -19.71 -9.97
N SER A 87 -1.45 -20.21 -9.11
CA SER A 87 -2.70 -19.53 -8.79
C SER A 87 -2.40 -18.17 -8.17
N ILE A 88 -3.15 -17.17 -8.58
CA ILE A 88 -3.02 -15.77 -8.11
C ILE A 88 -4.39 -15.32 -7.65
N TYR A 89 -4.45 -14.81 -6.44
CA TYR A 89 -5.67 -14.22 -5.88
C TYR A 89 -5.41 -12.76 -5.48
N ILE A 90 -6.24 -11.86 -5.98
CA ILE A 90 -6.14 -10.43 -5.71
C ILE A 90 -7.27 -10.03 -4.79
N ILE A 91 -6.95 -9.39 -3.69
CA ILE A 91 -7.92 -8.79 -2.76
C ILE A 91 -7.74 -7.29 -2.76
N GLU A 92 -8.83 -6.57 -3.06
CA GLU A 92 -8.85 -5.10 -3.13
C GLU A 92 -9.94 -4.55 -2.22
N GLY A 93 -9.71 -3.36 -1.68
CA GLY A 93 -10.75 -2.63 -0.96
C GLY A 93 -11.69 -1.91 -1.92
N GLN A 94 -13.00 -1.99 -1.68
CA GLN A 94 -14.03 -1.37 -2.54
C GLN A 94 -13.83 0.14 -2.75
N SER A 95 -13.35 0.84 -1.73
CA SER A 95 -13.15 2.30 -1.76
C SER A 95 -11.73 2.71 -2.14
N GLU A 96 -10.88 1.74 -2.55
CA GLU A 96 -9.57 2.06 -3.10
C GLU A 96 -9.74 2.71 -4.47
N LYS A 97 -9.00 3.78 -4.68
CA LYS A 97 -8.99 4.46 -5.98
C LYS A 97 -8.47 3.51 -7.04
N ARG A 98 -9.28 3.26 -8.08
CA ARG A 98 -8.92 2.41 -9.20
C ARG A 98 -8.84 0.91 -8.88
N ALA A 99 -9.51 0.43 -7.82
CA ALA A 99 -9.56 -1.00 -7.53
C ALA A 99 -10.07 -1.80 -8.73
N GLU A 100 -11.21 -1.42 -9.28
CA GLU A 100 -11.81 -2.08 -10.45
C GLU A 100 -10.91 -2.01 -11.69
N GLU A 101 -10.24 -0.86 -11.93
CA GLU A 101 -9.30 -0.71 -13.04
C GLU A 101 -8.06 -1.60 -12.87
N SER A 102 -7.56 -1.71 -11.64
CA SER A 102 -6.40 -2.55 -11.32
C SER A 102 -6.72 -4.02 -11.54
N VAL A 103 -7.86 -4.48 -11.01
CA VAL A 103 -8.35 -5.85 -11.22
C VAL A 103 -8.55 -6.15 -12.69
N ALA A 104 -9.25 -5.26 -13.43
CA ALA A 104 -9.48 -5.43 -14.86
C ALA A 104 -8.17 -5.49 -15.67
N LEU A 105 -7.17 -4.68 -15.29
CA LEU A 105 -5.85 -4.73 -15.92
C LEU A 105 -5.17 -6.08 -15.69
N TYR A 106 -5.09 -6.55 -14.45
CA TYR A 106 -4.41 -7.80 -14.13
C TYR A 106 -5.10 -9.03 -14.73
N THR A 107 -6.43 -9.09 -14.67
CA THR A 107 -7.20 -10.19 -15.28
C THR A 107 -7.14 -10.17 -16.80
N SER A 108 -6.98 -9.01 -17.44
CA SER A 108 -6.73 -8.92 -18.87
C SER A 108 -5.36 -9.47 -19.29
N ILE A 109 -4.37 -9.38 -18.40
CA ILE A 109 -3.01 -9.91 -18.62
C ILE A 109 -2.97 -11.41 -18.42
N ASN A 110 -3.60 -11.89 -17.35
CA ASN A 110 -3.70 -13.31 -17.02
C ASN A 110 -5.14 -13.63 -16.55
N PRO A 111 -5.95 -14.25 -17.42
CA PRO A 111 -7.37 -14.55 -17.12
C PRO A 111 -7.58 -15.59 -16.02
N THR A 112 -6.52 -16.27 -15.55
CA THR A 112 -6.62 -17.24 -14.44
C THR A 112 -6.52 -16.56 -13.07
N ILE A 113 -6.32 -15.26 -13.03
CA ILE A 113 -6.30 -14.49 -11.77
C ILE A 113 -7.72 -14.44 -11.21
N GLU A 114 -7.85 -14.92 -10.00
CA GLU A 114 -9.06 -14.75 -9.20
C GLU A 114 -9.00 -13.45 -8.40
N TYR A 115 -10.15 -12.87 -8.08
CA TYR A 115 -10.16 -11.63 -7.30
C TYR A 115 -11.41 -11.49 -6.44
N GLU A 116 -11.27 -10.69 -5.40
CA GLU A 116 -12.36 -10.27 -4.54
C GLU A 116 -12.23 -8.79 -4.19
N ILE A 117 -13.38 -8.10 -4.15
CA ILE A 117 -13.47 -6.71 -3.71
C ILE A 117 -14.21 -6.69 -2.37
N ILE A 118 -13.50 -6.33 -1.30
CA ILE A 118 -14.04 -6.31 0.05
C ILE A 118 -14.80 -5.00 0.29
N SER A 119 -16.08 -5.12 0.61
CA SER A 119 -16.93 -3.96 0.88
C SER A 119 -16.55 -3.23 2.18
N HIS A 120 -16.75 -1.91 2.19
CA HIS A 120 -16.45 -1.05 3.34
C HIS A 120 -14.98 -1.12 3.80
N THR A 121 -14.08 -1.25 2.84
CA THR A 121 -12.63 -1.18 3.06
C THR A 121 -12.00 -0.29 2.00
N LYS A 122 -10.79 0.19 2.28
CA LYS A 122 -10.03 1.03 1.39
C LYS A 122 -8.66 0.41 1.09
N HIS A 123 -7.56 1.09 1.42
CA HIS A 123 -6.20 0.64 1.09
C HIS A 123 -5.71 -0.53 1.96
N LEU A 124 -6.29 -0.70 3.14
CA LEU A 124 -5.87 -1.70 4.13
C LEU A 124 -6.99 -2.70 4.46
N PRO A 125 -7.55 -3.44 3.49
CA PRO A 125 -8.67 -4.35 3.73
C PRO A 125 -8.36 -5.42 4.79
N HIS A 126 -7.11 -5.87 4.89
CA HIS A 126 -6.66 -6.85 5.89
C HIS A 126 -6.68 -6.31 7.33
N VAL A 127 -6.61 -4.99 7.50
CA VAL A 127 -6.74 -4.32 8.79
C VAL A 127 -8.21 -4.06 9.12
N GLU A 128 -8.96 -3.56 8.14
CA GLU A 128 -10.34 -3.13 8.34
C GLU A 128 -11.32 -4.31 8.42
N ARG A 129 -11.05 -5.42 7.72
CA ARG A 129 -11.88 -6.64 7.65
C ARG A 129 -11.05 -7.92 7.75
N PRO A 130 -10.27 -8.12 8.84
CA PRO A 130 -9.34 -9.25 8.93
C PRO A 130 -10.04 -10.62 8.83
N ARG A 131 -11.26 -10.73 9.34
CA ARG A 131 -12.02 -12.00 9.28
C ARG A 131 -12.41 -12.36 7.86
N ASN A 132 -12.88 -11.38 7.07
CA ASN A 132 -13.23 -11.60 5.66
C ASN A 132 -11.99 -12.01 4.87
N ILE A 133 -10.88 -11.31 5.07
CA ILE A 133 -9.62 -11.63 4.39
C ILE A 133 -9.16 -13.07 4.75
N LEU A 134 -9.21 -13.44 6.02
CA LEU A 134 -8.82 -14.78 6.45
C LEU A 134 -9.73 -15.86 5.83
N GLU A 135 -11.03 -15.60 5.75
CA GLU A 135 -11.99 -16.51 5.11
C GLU A 135 -11.69 -16.69 3.63
N SER A 136 -11.48 -15.60 2.89
CA SER A 136 -11.13 -15.62 1.47
C SER A 136 -9.82 -16.37 1.22
N ILE A 137 -8.80 -16.12 2.05
CA ILE A 137 -7.52 -16.84 1.98
C ILE A 137 -7.70 -18.33 2.22
N ASN A 138 -8.49 -18.72 3.23
CA ASN A 138 -8.75 -20.13 3.52
C ASN A 138 -9.46 -20.82 2.36
N ILE A 139 -10.46 -20.20 1.75
CA ILE A 139 -11.15 -20.73 0.58
C ILE A 139 -10.13 -20.94 -0.56
N PHE A 140 -9.36 -19.92 -0.90
CA PHE A 140 -8.38 -19.99 -1.99
C PHE A 140 -7.32 -21.11 -1.83
N PHE A 141 -6.94 -21.46 -0.60
CA PHE A 141 -5.97 -22.53 -0.35
C PHE A 141 -6.59 -23.90 -0.13
N THR A 142 -7.93 -24.01 -0.07
CA THR A 142 -8.63 -25.28 0.16
C THR A 142 -9.17 -25.87 -1.15
N ASP A 143 -9.40 -25.04 -2.15
CA ASP A 143 -9.79 -25.42 -3.52
C ASP A 143 -8.55 -25.78 -4.36
#